data_99dff1510f9d47396ee3fd2ab8ab81cf
#
_entry.id   99dff1510f9d47396ee3fd2ab8ab81cf
#
_cell.length_a   1.000
_cell.length_b   1.000
_cell.length_c   1.000
_cell.angle_alpha   90.00
_cell.angle_beta   90.00
_cell.angle_gamma   90.00
#
_symmetry.space_group_name_H-M   'P 1'
#
loop_
_entity.id
_entity.type
_entity.pdbx_description
1 polymer ?
#
loop_
_entity_poly.entity_id
_entity_poly.type
_entity_poly.pdbx_seq_one_letter_code
_entity_poly.pdbx_strand_id
1 'polypeptide(L)' 'MYVVKVYEEDSGGYLYVGQIKGKFLTYEDAKIKIENQNHWCKHKFYFRIEEVI' A
#
# COMPACT_ATOMS: atom_id res chain seq x y z
N MET A 1 -2.50 -3.30 14.29
CA MET A 1 -3.19 -3.16 13.00
C MET A 1 -2.24 -2.63 11.93
N TYR A 2 -2.61 -2.80 10.69
CA TYR A 2 -1.75 -2.44 9.57
C TYR A 2 -2.51 -1.57 8.58
N VAL A 3 -1.78 -0.67 7.92
CA VAL A 3 -2.30 0.12 6.82
C VAL A 3 -1.38 -0.05 5.62
N VAL A 4 -1.89 0.22 4.42
CA VAL A 4 -1.11 0.12 3.20
C VAL A 4 -1.00 1.49 2.58
N LYS A 5 0.21 2.01 2.53
CA LYS A 5 0.50 3.30 1.90
C LYS A 5 1.01 3.08 0.49
N VAL A 6 0.62 3.97 -0.41
CA VAL A 6 0.94 3.85 -1.84
C VAL A 6 1.86 4.97 -2.24
N TYR A 7 2.93 4.61 -2.93
CA TYR A 7 3.94 5.56 -3.40
C TYR A 7 4.14 5.43 -4.89
N GLU A 8 4.47 6.53 -5.52
CA GLU A 8 4.85 6.56 -6.93
C GLU A 8 6.35 6.77 -7.02
N GLU A 9 7.01 6.02 -7.88
CA GLU A 9 8.43 6.21 -8.10
C GLU A 9 8.66 7.47 -8.91
N ASP A 10 9.50 8.35 -8.40
CA ASP A 10 9.89 9.59 -9.06
C ASP A 10 11.40 9.59 -9.19
N SER A 11 11.94 10.48 -10.03
CA SER A 11 13.38 10.55 -10.26
C SER A 11 14.10 10.85 -8.95
N GLY A 12 14.73 9.85 -8.37
CA GLY A 12 15.47 10.00 -7.14
C GLY A 12 14.75 9.56 -5.88
N GLY A 13 13.56 8.96 -5.98
CA GLY A 13 12.88 8.46 -4.79
C GLY A 13 11.43 8.11 -5.00
N TYR A 14 10.68 8.13 -3.91
CA TYR A 14 9.27 7.75 -3.91
C TYR A 14 8.43 8.90 -3.37
N LEU A 15 7.30 9.15 -4.02
CA LEU A 15 6.36 10.17 -3.62
C LEU A 15 5.09 9.52 -3.08
N TYR A 16 4.68 9.90 -1.87
CA TYR A 16 3.45 9.38 -1.30
C TYR A 16 2.25 9.91 -2.10
N VAL A 17 1.43 9.01 -2.60
CA VAL A 17 0.28 9.39 -3.43
C VAL A 17 -1.06 8.98 -2.85
N GLY A 18 -1.08 8.10 -1.87
CA GLY A 18 -2.34 7.70 -1.27
C GLY A 18 -2.21 6.50 -0.37
N GLN A 19 -3.37 5.96 -0.01
CA GLN A 19 -3.43 4.85 0.92
C GLN A 19 -4.62 3.98 0.55
N ILE A 20 -4.44 2.66 0.65
CA ILE A 20 -5.56 1.76 0.46
C ILE A 20 -6.49 1.93 1.66
N LYS A 21 -7.78 2.11 1.38
CA LYS A 21 -8.76 2.40 2.41
C LYS A 21 -8.87 1.23 3.40
N GLY A 22 -8.90 1.56 4.68
CA GLY A 22 -9.12 0.60 5.73
C GLY A 22 -7.88 0.25 6.52
N LYS A 23 -8.10 -0.51 7.59
CA LYS A 23 -7.04 -1.04 8.42
C LYS A 23 -7.18 -2.56 8.44
N PHE A 24 -6.04 -3.24 8.56
CA PHE A 24 -6.02 -4.70 8.48
C PHE A 24 -5.47 -5.26 9.78
N LEU A 25 -6.06 -6.36 10.26
CA LEU A 25 -5.66 -6.96 11.52
C LEU A 25 -4.28 -7.59 11.45
N THR A 26 -3.93 -8.17 10.30
CA THR A 26 -2.66 -8.85 10.15
C THR A 26 -1.93 -8.34 8.91
N TYR A 27 -0.61 -8.56 8.89
CA TYR A 27 0.22 -8.26 7.74
C TYR A 27 -0.28 -9.01 6.50
N GLU A 28 -0.68 -10.28 6.70
CA GLU A 28 -1.16 -11.13 5.62
C GLU A 28 -2.42 -10.57 4.99
N ASP A 29 -3.34 -10.07 5.82
CA ASP A 29 -4.56 -9.45 5.31
C ASP A 29 -4.25 -8.24 4.44
N ALA A 30 -3.28 -7.45 4.84
CA ALA A 30 -2.85 -6.29 4.06
C ALA A 30 -2.27 -6.73 2.71
N LYS A 31 -1.47 -7.78 2.71
CA LYS A 31 -0.89 -8.32 1.47
C LYS A 31 -1.97 -8.81 0.51
N ILE A 32 -2.94 -9.53 1.05
CA ILE A 32 -4.07 -10.04 0.25
C ILE A 32 -4.83 -8.87 -0.37
N LYS A 33 -5.03 -7.81 0.39
CA LYS A 33 -5.72 -6.64 -0.12
C LYS A 33 -4.96 -5.99 -1.27
N ILE A 34 -3.64 -5.91 -1.18
CA ILE A 34 -2.83 -5.39 -2.27
C ILE A 34 -3.03 -6.21 -3.54
N GLU A 35 -3.03 -7.54 -3.39
CA GLU A 35 -3.19 -8.43 -4.54
C GLU A 35 -4.55 -8.34 -5.19
N ASN A 36 -5.59 -8.07 -4.40
CA ASN A 36 -6.97 -8.10 -4.88
C ASN A 36 -7.54 -6.75 -5.28
N GLN A 37 -6.84 -5.66 -4.96
CA GLN A 37 -7.32 -4.34 -5.33
C GLN A 37 -6.95 -4.03 -6.79
N ASN A 38 -7.79 -3.25 -7.46
CA ASN A 38 -7.57 -2.88 -8.86
C ASN A 38 -7.43 -1.38 -9.06
N HIS A 39 -7.53 -0.61 -8.00
CA HIS A 39 -7.46 0.85 -8.09
C HIS A 39 -6.05 1.32 -8.39
N TRP A 40 -5.06 0.74 -7.71
CA TRP A 40 -3.66 1.10 -7.88
C TRP A 40 -2.95 0.00 -8.66
N CYS A 41 -2.37 0.35 -9.79
CA CYS A 41 -1.66 -0.62 -10.63
C CYS A 41 -0.40 -1.13 -9.92
N LYS A 42 -0.32 -2.44 -9.74
CA LYS A 42 0.79 -3.05 -8.99
C LYS A 42 2.13 -2.89 -9.67
N HIS A 43 2.16 -2.62 -10.96
CA HIS A 43 3.41 -2.43 -11.71
C HIS A 43 3.87 -0.99 -11.71
N LYS A 44 2.99 -0.08 -11.32
CA LYS A 44 3.26 1.35 -11.40
C LYS A 44 3.53 1.97 -10.04
N PHE A 45 2.99 1.37 -8.99
CA PHE A 45 3.04 1.94 -7.65
C PHE A 45 3.74 1.00 -6.69
N TYR A 46 4.36 1.59 -5.69
CA TYR A 46 5.01 0.86 -4.62
C TYR A 46 4.09 0.86 -3.41
N PHE A 47 3.85 -0.31 -2.83
CA PHE A 47 2.98 -0.46 -1.66
C PHE A 47 3.82 -0.75 -0.43
N ARG A 48 3.54 -0.02 0.64
CA ARG A 48 4.23 -0.21 1.90
C ARG A 48 3.22 -0.54 2.98
N ILE A 49 3.42 -1.67 3.64
CA ILE A 49 2.57 -2.09 4.75
C ILE A 49 3.22 -1.57 6.03
N GLU A 50 2.48 -0.77 6.78
CA GLU A 50 2.97 -0.20 8.02
C GLU A 50 2.09 -0.60 9.18
N GLU A 51 2.73 -0.93 10.30
CA GLU A 51 1.99 -1.24 11.51
C GLU A 51 1.58 0.06 12.19
N VAL A 52 0.32 0.12 12.61
CA VAL A 52 -0.21 1.24 13.38
C VAL A 52 -0.77 0.71 14.69
N ILE A 53 -0.60 1.46 15.73
CA ILE A 53 -1.02 1.06 17.07
C ILE A 53 -2.45 1.55 17.34
#